data_d83b74590b9f01ebf282a7c256452b35
#
_entry.id   d83b74590b9f01ebf282a7c256452b35
#
_cell.length_a   1.000
_cell.length_b   1.000
_cell.length_c   1.000
_cell.angle_alpha   90.00
_cell.angle_beta   90.00
_cell.angle_gamma   90.00
#
_symmetry.space_group_name_H-M   'P 1'
#
loop_
_entity.id
_entity.type
_entity.pdbx_description
1 polymer ?
#
loop_
_entity_poly.entity_id
_entity_poly.type
_entity_poly.pdbx_seq_one_letter_code
_entity_poly.pdbx_strand_id
1 'polypeptide(L)'
;MQRYILERLSTESENFHMNPLKKIYCRIFQNVFKFALPFLPYRNPEIISSLKAVPDVLKKKKCKNVLIITDAGIHKLGLTDRLEKVLTDSSIPYILYDKTVANPTTVNVAEALELYHENNCQAIIGFGGGSSMDCAKAVGARVAKPHQSLSLIHI
;
A
#
# COMPACT_ATOMS: atom_id res chain seq x y z
N MET A 1 29.44 2.01 -27.00
CA MET A 1 28.82 1.39 -25.81
C MET A 1 27.32 1.31 -25.89
N GLN A 2 26.58 2.38 -26.21
CA GLN A 2 25.10 2.38 -26.37
C GLN A 2 24.57 1.42 -27.45
N ARG A 3 25.25 1.28 -28.58
CA ARG A 3 24.84 0.40 -29.69
C ARG A 3 24.89 -1.09 -29.30
N TYR A 4 25.86 -1.46 -28.50
CA TYR A 4 26.04 -2.85 -27.99
C TYR A 4 24.94 -3.24 -26.98
N ILE A 5 24.46 -2.27 -26.19
CA ILE A 5 23.37 -2.49 -25.21
C ILE A 5 22.03 -2.66 -25.95
N LEU A 6 21.78 -1.85 -26.99
CA LEU A 6 20.57 -1.94 -27.78
C LEU A 6 20.49 -3.24 -28.60
N GLU A 7 21.60 -3.72 -29.15
CA GLU A 7 21.66 -5.02 -29.84
C GLU A 7 21.42 -6.19 -28.87
N ARG A 8 21.94 -6.12 -27.63
CA ARG A 8 21.65 -7.17 -26.63
C ARG A 8 20.20 -7.17 -26.19
N LEU A 9 19.57 -6.01 -26.00
CA LEU A 9 18.17 -5.90 -25.64
C LEU A 9 17.23 -6.35 -26.77
N SER A 10 17.61 -6.14 -28.03
CA SER A 10 16.82 -6.61 -29.19
C SER A 10 16.93 -8.15 -29.38
N THR A 11 18.08 -8.75 -29.09
CA THR A 11 18.25 -10.21 -29.17
C THR A 11 17.63 -10.96 -28.00
N GLU A 12 17.51 -10.35 -26.82
CA GLU A 12 16.78 -10.95 -25.69
C GLU A 12 15.25 -10.89 -25.84
N SER A 13 14.71 -9.92 -26.58
CA SER A 13 13.27 -9.80 -26.82
C SER A 13 12.71 -10.81 -27.85
N GLU A 14 13.56 -11.34 -28.74
CA GLU A 14 13.10 -12.22 -29.83
C GLU A 14 12.93 -13.70 -29.47
N ASN A 15 13.44 -14.15 -28.30
CA ASN A 15 13.45 -15.58 -27.95
C ASN A 15 12.65 -15.98 -26.70
N PHE A 16 11.71 -15.14 -26.23
CA PHE A 16 10.79 -15.58 -25.17
C PHE A 16 9.63 -16.43 -25.74
N HIS A 17 9.99 -17.47 -26.49
CA HIS A 17 9.03 -18.49 -26.91
C HIS A 17 8.70 -19.37 -25.72
N MET A 18 7.71 -18.99 -24.93
CA MET A 18 7.23 -19.82 -23.83
C MET A 18 6.79 -21.18 -24.39
N ASN A 19 7.43 -22.25 -23.89
CA ASN A 19 7.07 -23.64 -24.22
C ASN A 19 5.54 -23.81 -24.16
N PRO A 20 4.90 -24.36 -25.22
CA PRO A 20 3.44 -24.51 -25.29
C PRO A 20 2.87 -25.27 -24.08
N LEU A 21 3.60 -26.20 -23.51
CA LEU A 21 3.22 -26.92 -22.29
C LEU A 21 3.12 -25.98 -21.08
N LYS A 22 4.05 -24.99 -20.95
CA LYS A 22 3.98 -23.98 -19.89
C LYS A 22 2.78 -23.06 -20.07
N LYS A 23 2.44 -22.69 -21.32
CA LYS A 23 1.23 -21.89 -21.62
C LYS A 23 -0.04 -22.61 -21.21
N ILE A 24 -0.14 -23.90 -21.51
CA ILE A 24 -1.28 -24.73 -21.14
C ILE A 24 -1.37 -24.84 -19.62
N TYR A 25 -0.26 -25.13 -18.95
CA TYR A 25 -0.21 -25.18 -17.48
C TYR A 25 -0.67 -23.86 -16.84
N CYS A 26 -0.16 -22.73 -17.30
CA CYS A 26 -0.56 -21.41 -16.78
C CYS A 26 -2.06 -21.16 -16.99
N ARG A 27 -2.63 -21.53 -18.14
CA ARG A 27 -4.06 -21.35 -18.40
C ARG A 27 -4.92 -22.27 -17.52
N ILE A 28 -4.52 -23.51 -17.33
CA ILE A 28 -5.21 -24.44 -16.43
C ILE A 28 -5.16 -23.87 -14.99
N PHE A 29 -3.98 -23.46 -14.54
CA PHE A 29 -3.80 -22.87 -13.21
C PHE A 29 -4.68 -21.62 -13.03
N GLN A 30 -4.70 -20.70 -14.01
CA GLN A 30 -5.53 -19.50 -13.97
C GLN A 30 -7.03 -19.83 -13.90
N ASN A 31 -7.49 -20.83 -14.65
CA ASN A 31 -8.89 -21.24 -14.64
C ASN A 31 -9.28 -21.92 -13.31
N VAL A 32 -8.41 -22.78 -12.78
CA VAL A 32 -8.62 -23.42 -11.47
C VAL A 32 -8.64 -22.34 -10.37
N PHE A 33 -7.71 -21.39 -10.41
CA PHE A 33 -7.65 -20.30 -9.45
C PHE A 33 -8.89 -19.41 -9.54
N LYS A 34 -9.32 -19.05 -10.77
CA LYS A 34 -10.55 -18.28 -10.99
C LYS A 34 -11.78 -18.99 -10.43
N PHE A 35 -11.86 -20.31 -10.55
CA PHE A 35 -12.95 -21.09 -9.97
C PHE A 35 -12.86 -21.17 -8.44
N ALA A 36 -11.65 -21.20 -7.87
CA ALA A 36 -11.42 -21.23 -6.43
C ALA A 36 -11.64 -19.87 -5.73
N LEU A 37 -11.51 -18.74 -6.45
CA LEU A 37 -11.63 -17.39 -5.90
C LEU A 37 -12.90 -17.15 -5.05
N PRO A 38 -14.11 -17.57 -5.48
CA PRO A 38 -15.33 -17.38 -4.69
C PRO A 38 -15.34 -18.12 -3.35
N PHE A 39 -14.53 -19.18 -3.23
CA PHE A 39 -14.46 -20.00 -2.01
C PHE A 39 -13.32 -19.56 -1.06
N LEU A 40 -12.47 -18.65 -1.51
CA LEU A 40 -11.43 -18.07 -0.65
C LEU A 40 -12.03 -17.03 0.30
N PRO A 41 -11.58 -16.96 1.57
CA PRO A 41 -12.05 -15.97 2.54
C PRO A 41 -11.51 -14.58 2.16
N TYR A 42 -12.06 -14.00 1.10
CA TYR A 42 -11.70 -12.69 0.61
C TYR A 42 -12.60 -11.62 1.23
N ARG A 43 -12.00 -10.60 1.84
CA ARG A 43 -12.71 -9.43 2.31
C ARG A 43 -12.78 -8.39 1.20
N ASN A 44 -13.96 -8.12 0.70
CA ASN A 44 -14.15 -7.01 -0.24
C ASN A 44 -13.80 -5.68 0.45
N PRO A 45 -13.02 -4.81 -0.21
CA PRO A 45 -12.78 -3.47 0.29
C PRO A 45 -14.09 -2.67 0.30
N GLU A 46 -14.31 -1.89 1.35
CA GLU A 46 -15.41 -0.94 1.42
C GLU A 46 -15.01 0.32 0.65
N ILE A 47 -15.75 0.64 -0.40
CA ILE A 47 -15.50 1.83 -1.21
C ILE A 47 -16.35 2.98 -0.67
N ILE A 48 -15.69 4.07 -0.26
CA ILE A 48 -16.33 5.29 0.19
C ILE A 48 -16.08 6.41 -0.82
N SER A 49 -17.10 7.18 -1.16
CA SER A 49 -17.03 8.22 -2.18
C SER A 49 -16.69 9.61 -1.63
N SER A 50 -16.57 9.75 -0.30
CA SER A 50 -16.34 11.05 0.34
C SER A 50 -15.42 10.95 1.55
N LEU A 51 -14.52 11.91 1.69
CA LEU A 51 -13.69 12.04 2.89
C LEU A 51 -14.54 12.24 4.17
N LYS A 52 -15.73 12.82 4.06
CA LYS A 52 -16.65 13.01 5.20
C LYS A 52 -17.10 11.68 5.83
N ALA A 53 -17.04 10.57 5.11
CA ALA A 53 -17.39 9.26 5.63
C ALA A 53 -16.23 8.57 6.40
N VAL A 54 -15.01 9.08 6.30
CA VAL A 54 -13.85 8.49 6.98
C VAL A 54 -14.03 8.41 8.49
N PRO A 55 -14.48 9.47 9.20
CA PRO A 55 -14.72 9.39 10.64
C PRO A 55 -15.72 8.32 11.05
N ASP A 56 -16.77 8.12 10.26
CA ASP A 56 -17.81 7.13 10.57
C ASP A 56 -17.24 5.71 10.45
N VAL A 57 -16.41 5.47 9.44
CA VAL A 57 -15.69 4.19 9.27
C VAL A 57 -14.75 3.94 10.44
N LEU A 58 -14.00 4.95 10.87
CA LEU A 58 -13.06 4.85 12.01
C LEU A 58 -13.81 4.59 13.31
N LYS A 59 -14.92 5.31 13.57
CA LYS A 59 -15.78 5.12 14.74
C LYS A 59 -16.42 3.73 14.76
N LYS A 60 -16.94 3.27 13.62
CA LYS A 60 -17.48 1.90 13.45
C LYS A 60 -16.44 0.83 13.80
N LYS A 61 -15.18 1.06 13.45
CA LYS A 61 -14.04 0.16 13.76
C LYS A 61 -13.44 0.42 15.15
N LYS A 62 -13.98 1.37 15.92
CA LYS A 62 -13.50 1.78 17.25
C LYS A 62 -12.03 2.25 17.25
N CYS A 63 -11.57 2.80 16.14
CA CYS A 63 -10.23 3.38 16.03
C CYS A 63 -10.23 4.79 16.62
N LYS A 64 -9.39 5.03 17.62
CA LYS A 64 -9.30 6.30 18.35
C LYS A 64 -8.18 7.19 17.82
N ASN A 65 -7.09 6.63 17.33
CA ASN A 65 -5.91 7.35 16.90
C ASN A 65 -5.47 6.86 15.51
N VAL A 66 -5.06 7.76 14.63
CA VAL A 66 -4.80 7.46 13.22
C VAL A 66 -3.41 7.94 12.83
N LEU A 67 -2.67 7.10 12.11
CA LEU A 67 -1.45 7.51 11.40
C LEU A 67 -1.79 7.80 9.93
N ILE A 68 -1.53 9.02 9.48
CA ILE A 68 -1.62 9.42 8.07
C ILE A 68 -0.23 9.30 7.48
N ILE A 69 -0.07 8.53 6.40
CA ILE A 69 1.19 8.36 5.68
C ILE A 69 1.05 9.02 4.32
N THR A 70 1.89 9.99 4.03
CA THR A 70 1.92 10.75 2.79
C THR A 70 3.35 11.08 2.38
N ASP A 71 3.52 11.85 1.34
CA ASP A 71 4.80 12.41 0.92
C ASP A 71 4.84 13.94 1.12
N ALA A 72 6.06 14.48 1.21
CA ALA A 72 6.28 15.90 1.48
C ALA A 72 5.68 16.82 0.39
N GLY A 73 5.57 16.34 -0.85
CA GLY A 73 4.99 17.11 -1.95
C GLY A 73 3.49 17.30 -1.74
N ILE A 74 2.79 16.21 -1.47
CA ILE A 74 1.34 16.21 -1.18
C ILE A 74 1.02 17.09 0.02
N HIS A 75 1.79 16.95 1.11
CA HIS A 75 1.59 17.73 2.33
C HIS A 75 1.84 19.23 2.07
N LYS A 76 2.96 19.61 1.44
CA LYS A 76 3.29 21.01 1.12
C LYS A 76 2.26 21.70 0.22
N LEU A 77 1.58 20.96 -0.62
CA LEU A 77 0.50 21.45 -1.47
C LEU A 77 -0.84 21.60 -0.73
N GLY A 78 -0.90 21.28 0.57
CA GLY A 78 -2.11 21.35 1.38
C GLY A 78 -3.20 20.36 0.96
N LEU A 79 -2.83 19.28 0.24
CA LEU A 79 -3.81 18.30 -0.23
C LEU A 79 -4.35 17.43 0.91
N THR A 80 -3.61 17.30 2.01
CA THR A 80 -4.02 16.60 3.23
C THR A 80 -4.98 17.40 4.09
N ASP A 81 -5.01 18.75 3.96
CA ASP A 81 -5.75 19.65 4.84
C ASP A 81 -7.24 19.29 4.98
N ARG A 82 -7.85 18.84 3.89
CA ARG A 82 -9.26 18.41 3.90
C ARG A 82 -9.49 17.17 4.76
N LEU A 83 -8.57 16.22 4.72
CA LEU A 83 -8.64 15.01 5.55
C LEU A 83 -8.38 15.37 7.01
N GLU A 84 -7.34 16.15 7.26
CA GLU A 84 -6.96 16.61 8.60
C GLU A 84 -8.10 17.40 9.26
N LYS A 85 -8.72 18.31 8.52
CA LYS A 85 -9.90 19.05 8.98
C LYS A 85 -11.06 18.12 9.35
N VAL A 86 -11.38 17.15 8.50
CA VAL A 86 -12.49 16.21 8.76
C VAL A 86 -12.22 15.37 10.02
N LEU A 87 -10.98 14.96 10.26
CA LEU A 87 -10.59 14.23 11.46
C LEU A 87 -10.66 15.13 12.71
N THR A 88 -10.16 16.36 12.62
CA THR A 88 -10.18 17.35 13.70
C THR A 88 -11.63 17.71 14.08
N ASP A 89 -12.47 18.04 13.10
CA ASP A 89 -13.89 18.35 13.30
C ASP A 89 -14.65 17.18 13.96
N SER A 90 -14.18 15.96 13.75
CA SER A 90 -14.75 14.74 14.34
C SER A 90 -14.11 14.31 15.66
N SER A 91 -13.17 15.13 16.19
CA SER A 91 -12.38 14.85 17.41
C SER A 91 -11.63 13.52 17.36
N ILE A 92 -11.09 13.18 16.19
CA ILE A 92 -10.24 12.01 16.00
C ILE A 92 -8.79 12.47 15.92
N PRO A 93 -7.95 12.19 16.93
CA PRO A 93 -6.52 12.50 16.90
C PRO A 93 -5.82 11.78 15.75
N TYR A 94 -4.86 12.44 15.15
CA TYR A 94 -4.03 11.86 14.10
C TYR A 94 -2.57 12.30 14.22
N ILE A 95 -1.70 11.51 13.67
CA ILE A 95 -0.28 11.80 13.47
C ILE A 95 -0.01 11.78 11.98
N LEU A 96 0.76 12.73 11.50
CA LEU A 96 1.14 12.83 10.09
C LEU A 96 2.60 12.39 9.91
N TYR A 97 2.82 11.45 9.01
CA TYR A 97 4.12 11.07 8.49
C TYR A 97 4.20 11.48 7.02
N ASP A 98 4.98 12.51 6.70
CA ASP A 98 5.09 13.09 5.36
C ASP A 98 6.45 12.84 4.67
N LYS A 99 7.25 11.92 5.21
CA LYS A 99 8.62 11.65 4.71
C LYS A 99 8.71 10.51 3.72
N THR A 100 7.57 10.00 3.22
CA THR A 100 7.61 8.93 2.22
C THR A 100 8.27 9.42 0.93
N VAL A 101 9.29 8.70 0.47
CA VAL A 101 9.97 8.99 -0.80
C VAL A 101 9.38 8.17 -1.95
N ALA A 102 9.71 8.53 -3.19
CA ALA A 102 9.43 7.67 -4.34
C ALA A 102 10.15 6.32 -4.15
N ASN A 103 9.40 5.22 -4.30
CA ASN A 103 9.85 3.87 -3.93
C ASN A 103 10.25 3.80 -2.45
N PRO A 104 9.29 3.71 -1.54
CA PRO A 104 9.52 3.78 -0.10
C PRO A 104 10.54 2.73 0.36
N THR A 105 11.46 3.16 1.20
CA THR A 105 12.52 2.32 1.74
C THR A 105 12.09 1.65 3.05
N THR A 106 12.86 0.67 3.50
CA THR A 106 12.67 0.07 4.83
C THR A 106 12.80 1.10 5.96
N VAL A 107 13.57 2.18 5.74
CA VAL A 107 13.71 3.28 6.70
C VAL A 107 12.39 4.03 6.84
N ASN A 108 11.73 4.39 5.73
CA ASN A 108 10.41 5.04 5.78
C ASN A 108 9.38 4.18 6.53
N VAL A 109 9.40 2.86 6.29
CA VAL A 109 8.50 1.93 6.98
C VAL A 109 8.82 1.87 8.48
N ALA A 110 10.11 1.85 8.86
CA ALA A 110 10.52 1.79 10.26
C ALA A 110 10.14 3.07 11.01
N GLU A 111 10.43 4.25 10.46
CA GLU A 111 10.05 5.55 11.05
C GLU A 111 8.53 5.68 11.24
N ALA A 112 7.75 5.33 10.21
CA ALA A 112 6.30 5.39 10.29
C ALA A 112 5.73 4.36 11.29
N LEU A 113 6.35 3.19 11.40
CA LEU A 113 5.97 2.16 12.37
C LEU A 113 6.25 2.61 13.80
N GLU A 114 7.38 3.28 14.05
CA GLU A 114 7.73 3.86 15.34
C GLU A 114 6.67 4.88 15.77
N LEU A 115 6.33 5.84 14.89
CA LEU A 115 5.26 6.80 15.14
C LEU A 115 3.91 6.13 15.42
N TYR A 116 3.59 5.05 14.72
CA TYR A 116 2.37 4.27 14.95
C TYR A 116 2.31 3.72 16.39
N HIS A 117 3.42 3.16 16.87
CA HIS A 117 3.49 2.56 18.21
C HIS A 117 3.56 3.62 19.32
N GLU A 118 4.42 4.63 19.18
CA GLU A 118 4.58 5.71 20.16
C GLU A 118 3.28 6.45 20.44
N ASN A 119 2.48 6.66 19.40
CA ASN A 119 1.21 7.38 19.52
C ASN A 119 0.00 6.46 19.68
N ASN A 120 0.20 5.16 19.92
CA ASN A 120 -0.87 4.19 20.09
C ASN A 120 -1.92 4.26 18.96
N CYS A 121 -1.48 4.42 17.72
CA CYS A 121 -2.37 4.45 16.56
C CYS A 121 -3.06 3.11 16.38
N GLN A 122 -4.28 3.13 15.87
CA GLN A 122 -5.14 1.95 15.66
C GLN A 122 -5.59 1.82 14.21
N ALA A 123 -5.36 2.86 13.42
CA ALA A 123 -5.62 2.88 11.99
C ALA A 123 -4.48 3.56 11.24
N ILE A 124 -4.32 3.20 9.97
CA ILE A 124 -3.36 3.80 9.05
C ILE A 124 -4.14 4.28 7.83
N ILE A 125 -3.91 5.52 7.43
CA ILE A 125 -4.44 6.10 6.21
C ILE A 125 -3.25 6.41 5.29
N GLY A 126 -3.13 5.72 4.17
CA GLY A 126 -2.22 6.10 3.10
C GLY A 126 -2.87 7.16 2.21
N PHE A 127 -2.30 8.37 2.16
CA PHE A 127 -2.84 9.49 1.39
C PHE A 127 -1.84 9.95 0.35
N GLY A 128 -2.20 9.88 -0.93
CA GLY A 128 -1.33 10.31 -2.02
C GLY A 128 -1.22 9.30 -3.15
N GLY A 129 -0.05 9.24 -3.77
CA GLY A 129 0.26 8.32 -4.86
C GLY A 129 0.59 6.89 -4.42
N GLY A 130 1.05 6.08 -5.38
CA GLY A 130 1.43 4.68 -5.13
C GLY A 130 2.42 4.52 -3.99
N SER A 131 3.46 5.37 -3.93
CA SER A 131 4.50 5.29 -2.89
C SER A 131 3.94 5.44 -1.48
N SER A 132 3.07 6.43 -1.24
CA SER A 132 2.42 6.63 0.05
C SER A 132 1.52 5.45 0.42
N MET A 133 0.78 4.91 -0.55
CA MET A 133 -0.07 3.74 -0.34
C MET A 133 0.74 2.48 -0.06
N ASP A 134 1.86 2.27 -0.74
CA ASP A 134 2.71 1.10 -0.55
C ASP A 134 3.44 1.18 0.79
N CYS A 135 3.92 2.36 1.19
CA CYS A 135 4.46 2.58 2.54
C CYS A 135 3.41 2.24 3.61
N ALA A 136 2.19 2.75 3.46
CA ALA A 136 1.09 2.47 4.39
C ALA A 136 0.75 0.98 4.49
N LYS A 137 0.73 0.27 3.36
CA LYS A 137 0.54 -1.20 3.34
C LYS A 137 1.68 -1.93 4.04
N ALA A 138 2.94 -1.53 3.80
CA ALA A 138 4.10 -2.15 4.43
C ALA A 138 4.08 -1.94 5.96
N VAL A 139 3.75 -0.73 6.43
CA VAL A 139 3.56 -0.46 7.87
C VAL A 139 2.43 -1.33 8.43
N GLY A 140 1.28 -1.37 7.77
CA GLY A 140 0.15 -2.21 8.18
C GLY A 140 0.50 -3.70 8.25
N ALA A 141 1.28 -4.20 7.28
CA ALA A 141 1.75 -5.58 7.29
C ALA A 141 2.71 -5.85 8.46
N ARG A 142 3.58 -4.90 8.80
CA ARG A 142 4.48 -5.01 9.98
C ARG A 142 3.71 -4.97 11.28
N VAL A 143 2.69 -4.12 11.40
CA VAL A 143 1.79 -4.10 12.58
C VAL A 143 1.08 -5.45 12.73
N ALA A 144 0.59 -6.03 11.65
CA ALA A 144 -0.11 -7.31 11.68
C ALA A 144 0.81 -8.51 11.92
N LYS A 145 2.09 -8.43 11.48
CA LYS A 145 3.07 -9.52 11.54
C LYS A 145 4.45 -8.99 11.98
N PRO A 146 4.63 -8.62 13.25
CA PRO A 146 5.84 -7.95 13.75
C PRO A 146 7.13 -8.77 13.61
N HIS A 147 7.03 -10.09 13.59
CA HIS A 147 8.18 -11.00 13.51
C HIS A 147 8.55 -11.39 12.08
N GLN A 148 7.78 -10.98 11.06
CA GLN A 148 8.08 -11.30 9.67
C GLN A 148 8.99 -10.24 9.03
N SER A 149 10.03 -10.68 8.32
CA SER A 149 10.89 -9.78 7.54
C SER A 149 10.10 -9.11 6.41
N LEU A 150 10.39 -7.84 6.12
CA LEU A 150 9.78 -7.11 4.99
C LEU A 150 10.13 -7.76 3.63
N SER A 151 11.24 -8.47 3.53
CA SER A 151 11.64 -9.21 2.32
C SER A 151 10.69 -10.36 1.95
N LEU A 152 9.88 -10.82 2.90
CA LEU A 152 8.88 -11.86 2.70
C LEU A 152 7.47 -11.31 2.44
N ILE A 153 7.31 -10.00 2.53
CA ILE A 153 6.04 -9.32 2.25
C ILE A 153 6.09 -8.89 0.78
N HIS A 154 5.49 -9.70 -0.09
CA HIS A 154 5.22 -9.27 -1.45
C HIS A 154 4.08 -8.26 -1.42
N ILE A 155 4.42 -7.01 -1.68
CA ILE A 155 3.49 -5.89 -1.80
C ILE A 155 3.08 -5.77 -3.26
#